data_1cacb0fa7cc78dabe0ebf43226cf1d51
#
_entry.id   1cacb0fa7cc78dabe0ebf43226cf1d51
#
_cell.length_a   1.000
_cell.length_b   1.000
_cell.length_c   1.000
_cell.angle_alpha   90.00
_cell.angle_beta   90.00
_cell.angle_gamma   90.00
#
_symmetry.space_group_name_H-M   'P 1'
#
loop_
_entity.id
_entity.type
_entity.pdbx_description
1 polymer ?
#
loop_
_entity_poly.entity_id
_entity_poly.type
_entity_poly.pdbx_seq_one_letter_code
_entity_poly.pdbx_strand_id
1 'polypeptide(L)'
;MSFVTSDHEEFRSAVKRFTEEEIIPIASDLDAKNEEIPMEIITKMAEQGYFGVLFPEEYDGLGLDNITMTIVAEELSKGWLSVGSVMTRGVIMGTLLEAHGTDEQKKKYIPGLATGTVLPAAAFTEPDSGSDSASMIMKATKTDGGYLLNGAKAWCTYANRANVLMVLARTNPDTSLRHKGLSMFFVEKESAEKIVHPNIKGEPIPTVGYHGMRSFNLAFEDVFVPEDSLLGGEENKGFYQLMVSYESARLQTAARAVGVAQAAFDFALQYSKEREQFGKPICEHQAIRMKLSEMKVELEAARQLTYYAASLKDSGKRCDLEAGMAKVKAAKAVEFITREAMQILGGYGYSKEFPVERYWRDGRVISIFEGTSEIQHEVIAKAILK
;
A
#
# COMPACT_ATOMS: atom_id res chain seq x y z
N MET A 1 3.72 27.13 -3.97
CA MET A 1 5.11 26.61 -4.03
C MET A 1 5.02 25.23 -4.67
N SER A 2 5.85 24.95 -5.67
CA SER A 2 5.94 23.59 -6.21
C SER A 2 6.78 22.76 -5.24
N PHE A 3 6.26 21.64 -4.73
CA PHE A 3 7.04 20.69 -3.93
C PHE A 3 7.93 19.81 -4.82
N VAL A 4 7.71 19.85 -6.12
CA VAL A 4 8.35 19.00 -7.13
C VAL A 4 9.41 19.83 -7.86
N THR A 5 10.64 19.31 -7.96
CA THR A 5 11.78 19.89 -8.67
C THR A 5 11.88 19.35 -10.10
N SER A 6 12.84 19.88 -10.90
CA SER A 6 13.17 19.34 -12.23
C SER A 6 13.59 17.87 -12.18
N ASP A 7 14.38 17.48 -11.18
CA ASP A 7 14.88 16.11 -11.02
C ASP A 7 13.74 15.14 -10.71
N HIS A 8 12.79 15.59 -9.88
CA HIS A 8 11.54 14.84 -9.62
C HIS A 8 10.73 14.62 -10.91
N GLU A 9 10.63 15.61 -11.80
CA GLU A 9 9.90 15.47 -13.06
C GLU A 9 10.64 14.59 -14.07
N GLU A 10 11.95 14.57 -14.07
CA GLU A 10 12.76 13.64 -14.85
C GLU A 10 12.53 12.20 -14.37
N PHE A 11 12.58 11.99 -13.06
CA PHE A 11 12.30 10.70 -12.44
C PHE A 11 10.86 10.24 -12.74
N ARG A 12 9.88 11.14 -12.61
CA ARG A 12 8.48 10.87 -13.00
C ARG A 12 8.38 10.40 -14.45
N SER A 13 9.09 11.06 -15.35
CA SER A 13 9.05 10.70 -16.77
C SER A 13 9.56 9.29 -17.04
N ALA A 14 10.59 8.84 -16.31
CA ALA A 14 11.10 7.48 -16.39
C ALA A 14 10.10 6.46 -15.85
N VAL A 15 9.51 6.70 -14.66
CA VAL A 15 8.50 5.80 -14.07
C VAL A 15 7.25 5.72 -14.92
N LYS A 16 6.81 6.87 -15.48
CA LYS A 16 5.66 6.93 -16.38
C LYS A 16 5.89 6.06 -17.62
N ARG A 17 7.05 6.18 -18.27
CA ARG A 17 7.39 5.35 -19.43
C ARG A 17 7.37 3.87 -19.09
N PHE A 18 7.99 3.46 -17.98
CA PHE A 18 7.93 2.09 -17.49
C PHE A 18 6.48 1.61 -17.29
N THR A 19 5.65 2.45 -16.69
CA THR A 19 4.23 2.14 -16.47
C THR A 19 3.46 1.94 -17.77
N GLU A 20 3.69 2.82 -18.76
CA GLU A 20 3.03 2.75 -20.07
C GLU A 20 3.50 1.55 -20.90
N GLU A 21 4.77 1.20 -20.83
CA GLU A 21 5.35 0.11 -21.62
C GLU A 21 5.14 -1.27 -21.00
N GLU A 22 5.26 -1.41 -19.67
CA GLU A 22 5.32 -2.70 -18.99
C GLU A 22 4.05 -3.06 -18.20
N ILE A 23 3.32 -2.07 -17.67
CA ILE A 23 2.22 -2.34 -16.73
C ILE A 23 0.86 -2.20 -17.41
N ILE A 24 0.58 -1.08 -18.08
CA ILE A 24 -0.74 -0.82 -18.68
C ILE A 24 -1.15 -1.92 -19.65
N PRO A 25 -0.28 -2.45 -20.53
CA PRO A 25 -0.67 -3.44 -21.51
C PRO A 25 -1.18 -4.78 -20.93
N ILE A 26 -0.73 -5.14 -19.72
CA ILE A 26 -1.04 -6.43 -19.09
C ILE A 26 -2.08 -6.36 -17.99
N ALA A 27 -2.29 -5.17 -17.40
CA ALA A 27 -3.03 -5.01 -16.16
C ALA A 27 -4.50 -5.48 -16.23
N SER A 28 -5.22 -5.12 -17.30
CA SER A 28 -6.64 -5.47 -17.42
C SER A 28 -6.86 -6.95 -17.70
N ASP A 29 -5.98 -7.57 -18.51
CA ASP A 29 -6.08 -9.00 -18.82
C ASP A 29 -5.78 -9.88 -17.60
N LEU A 30 -4.71 -9.57 -16.85
CA LEU A 30 -4.36 -10.30 -15.64
C LEU A 30 -5.40 -10.10 -14.52
N ASP A 31 -5.90 -8.88 -14.34
CA ASP A 31 -6.95 -8.60 -13.36
C ASP A 31 -8.23 -9.38 -13.66
N ALA A 32 -8.66 -9.42 -14.92
CA ALA A 32 -9.86 -10.15 -15.34
C ALA A 32 -9.76 -11.66 -15.10
N LYS A 33 -8.53 -12.20 -15.13
CA LYS A 33 -8.21 -13.62 -14.85
C LYS A 33 -7.95 -13.91 -13.37
N ASN A 34 -7.99 -12.90 -12.49
CA ASN A 34 -7.56 -13.01 -11.09
C ASN A 34 -6.11 -13.48 -10.94
N GLU A 35 -5.23 -13.08 -11.84
CA GLU A 35 -3.80 -13.38 -11.80
C GLU A 35 -3.03 -12.32 -11.03
N GLU A 36 -2.01 -12.75 -10.30
CA GLU A 36 -1.11 -11.87 -9.57
C GLU A 36 -0.10 -11.19 -10.51
N ILE A 37 0.53 -10.13 -10.02
CA ILE A 37 1.64 -9.45 -10.72
C ILE A 37 2.69 -10.50 -11.08
N PRO A 38 3.10 -10.62 -12.37
CA PRO A 38 4.17 -11.52 -12.79
C PRO A 38 5.47 -11.16 -12.07
N MET A 39 6.25 -12.17 -11.66
CA MET A 39 7.56 -11.94 -11.03
C MET A 39 8.54 -11.24 -11.96
N GLU A 40 8.36 -11.34 -13.27
CA GLU A 40 9.13 -10.58 -14.26
C GLU A 40 8.96 -9.06 -14.06
N ILE A 41 7.74 -8.60 -13.80
CA ILE A 41 7.48 -7.17 -13.51
C ILE A 41 8.18 -6.75 -12.20
N ILE A 42 8.13 -7.60 -11.16
CA ILE A 42 8.84 -7.35 -9.91
C ILE A 42 10.36 -7.23 -10.15
N THR A 43 10.93 -8.12 -10.96
CA THR A 43 12.35 -8.07 -11.33
C THR A 43 12.69 -6.78 -12.09
N LYS A 44 11.90 -6.41 -13.10
CA LYS A 44 12.09 -5.15 -13.84
C LYS A 44 11.98 -3.91 -12.91
N MET A 45 11.04 -3.91 -11.94
CA MET A 45 10.94 -2.84 -10.94
C MET A 45 12.18 -2.76 -10.04
N ALA A 46 12.74 -3.91 -9.67
CA ALA A 46 13.99 -4.01 -8.91
C ALA A 46 15.18 -3.44 -9.70
N GLU A 47 15.32 -3.79 -10.97
CA GLU A 47 16.34 -3.26 -11.88
C GLU A 47 16.26 -1.75 -12.08
N GLN A 48 15.05 -1.18 -11.99
CA GLN A 48 14.83 0.28 -12.00
C GLN A 48 15.07 0.94 -10.63
N GLY A 49 15.39 0.17 -9.57
CA GLY A 49 15.63 0.69 -8.23
C GLY A 49 14.38 1.14 -7.46
N TYR A 50 13.17 0.83 -7.93
CA TYR A 50 11.93 1.34 -7.32
C TYR A 50 11.71 0.85 -5.88
N PHE A 51 12.26 -0.29 -5.50
CA PHE A 51 12.22 -0.78 -4.12
C PHE A 51 13.16 -0.01 -3.21
N GLY A 52 14.27 0.49 -3.74
CA GLY A 52 15.37 1.13 -3.02
C GLY A 52 15.25 2.64 -2.83
N VAL A 53 14.18 3.29 -3.31
CA VAL A 53 14.06 4.77 -3.38
C VAL A 53 14.42 5.46 -2.08
N LEU A 54 13.89 5.00 -0.94
CA LEU A 54 14.10 5.62 0.37
C LEU A 54 15.29 5.05 1.16
N PHE A 55 15.81 3.88 0.77
CA PHE A 55 16.87 3.23 1.53
C PHE A 55 18.23 3.88 1.27
N PRO A 56 19.08 3.99 2.30
CA PRO A 56 20.44 4.52 2.15
C PRO A 56 21.30 3.74 1.15
N GLU A 57 22.25 4.44 0.50
CA GLU A 57 23.19 3.82 -0.45
C GLU A 57 24.05 2.72 0.20
N GLU A 58 24.35 2.83 1.50
CA GLU A 58 25.09 1.79 2.26
C GLU A 58 24.38 0.43 2.32
N TYR A 59 23.08 0.40 1.99
CA TYR A 59 22.23 -0.79 1.89
C TYR A 59 21.73 -1.05 0.45
N ASP A 60 22.48 -0.61 -0.56
CA ASP A 60 22.13 -0.74 -1.98
C ASP A 60 20.84 0.02 -2.37
N GLY A 61 20.45 1.03 -1.60
CA GLY A 61 19.33 1.92 -1.89
C GLY A 61 19.73 3.13 -2.72
N LEU A 62 18.76 3.99 -3.06
CA LEU A 62 18.98 5.21 -3.84
C LEU A 62 19.14 6.47 -2.95
N GLY A 63 18.79 6.41 -1.66
CA GLY A 63 18.89 7.53 -0.72
C GLY A 63 18.05 8.75 -1.11
N LEU A 64 16.94 8.55 -1.87
CA LEU A 64 16.08 9.64 -2.33
C LEU A 64 14.99 9.98 -1.30
N ASP A 65 14.15 10.95 -1.62
CA ASP A 65 13.18 11.53 -0.72
C ASP A 65 11.75 10.93 -0.84
N ASN A 66 10.86 11.31 0.09
CA ASN A 66 9.47 10.85 0.09
C ASN A 66 8.65 11.45 -1.07
N ILE A 67 9.04 12.59 -1.64
CA ILE A 67 8.44 13.14 -2.86
C ILE A 67 8.69 12.18 -4.02
N THR A 68 9.93 11.73 -4.22
CA THR A 68 10.28 10.74 -5.24
C THR A 68 9.50 9.43 -5.04
N MET A 69 9.44 8.93 -3.81
CA MET A 69 8.66 7.72 -3.50
C MET A 69 7.16 7.91 -3.78
N THR A 70 6.61 9.11 -3.52
CA THR A 70 5.23 9.47 -3.84
C THR A 70 4.98 9.43 -5.34
N ILE A 71 5.94 9.94 -6.14
CA ILE A 71 5.89 9.90 -7.61
C ILE A 71 5.87 8.46 -8.11
N VAL A 72 6.77 7.60 -7.60
CA VAL A 72 6.81 6.18 -7.99
C VAL A 72 5.48 5.49 -7.67
N ALA A 73 4.95 5.68 -6.45
CA ALA A 73 3.68 5.09 -6.05
C ALA A 73 2.50 5.58 -6.91
N GLU A 74 2.46 6.86 -7.24
CA GLU A 74 1.43 7.47 -8.10
C GLU A 74 1.49 6.90 -9.51
N GLU A 75 2.64 6.96 -10.18
CA GLU A 75 2.77 6.54 -11.58
C GLU A 75 2.56 5.03 -11.77
N LEU A 76 3.14 4.18 -10.92
CA LEU A 76 2.90 2.73 -10.99
C LEU A 76 1.42 2.37 -10.75
N SER A 77 0.75 3.07 -9.82
CA SER A 77 -0.67 2.84 -9.53
C SER A 77 -1.59 3.35 -10.63
N LYS A 78 -1.15 4.31 -11.45
CA LYS A 78 -1.83 4.71 -12.66
C LYS A 78 -1.96 3.55 -13.65
N GLY A 79 -0.97 2.68 -13.73
CA GLY A 79 -1.03 1.45 -14.52
C GLY A 79 -1.89 0.38 -13.85
N TRP A 80 -1.53 0.03 -12.61
CA TRP A 80 -2.26 -0.95 -11.81
C TRP A 80 -2.02 -0.71 -10.32
N LEU A 81 -3.09 -0.55 -9.53
CA LEU A 81 -2.99 -0.31 -8.08
C LEU A 81 -2.10 -1.34 -7.37
N SER A 82 -2.21 -2.61 -7.76
CA SER A 82 -1.43 -3.70 -7.17
C SER A 82 0.07 -3.51 -7.36
N VAL A 83 0.52 -3.06 -8.53
CA VAL A 83 1.94 -2.82 -8.82
C VAL A 83 2.48 -1.66 -7.98
N GLY A 84 1.75 -0.54 -7.89
CA GLY A 84 2.13 0.56 -6.99
C GLY A 84 2.10 0.19 -5.51
N SER A 85 1.48 -0.94 -5.15
CA SER A 85 1.37 -1.38 -3.76
C SER A 85 2.49 -2.33 -3.32
N VAL A 86 3.08 -3.10 -4.23
CA VAL A 86 4.05 -4.14 -3.84
C VAL A 86 5.29 -3.55 -3.21
N MET A 87 5.83 -2.46 -3.77
CA MET A 87 7.02 -1.79 -3.23
C MET A 87 6.77 -1.13 -1.88
N THR A 88 5.55 -0.67 -1.61
CA THR A 88 5.23 0.02 -0.35
C THR A 88 5.35 -0.89 0.88
N ARG A 89 5.28 -2.22 0.70
CA ARG A 89 5.49 -3.20 1.78
C ARG A 89 6.92 -3.17 2.29
N GLY A 90 7.90 -3.05 1.37
CA GLY A 90 9.31 -2.85 1.72
C GLY A 90 9.54 -1.56 2.53
N VAL A 91 8.89 -0.47 2.12
CA VAL A 91 8.96 0.82 2.85
C VAL A 91 8.43 0.70 4.28
N ILE A 92 7.31 -0.03 4.49
CA ILE A 92 6.76 -0.24 5.84
C ILE A 92 7.76 -1.00 6.72
N MET A 93 8.30 -2.13 6.22
CA MET A 93 9.28 -2.93 6.96
C MET A 93 10.59 -2.14 7.20
N GLY A 94 11.06 -1.40 6.19
CA GLY A 94 12.24 -0.56 6.32
C GLY A 94 12.08 0.51 7.38
N THR A 95 10.94 1.22 7.40
CA THR A 95 10.64 2.21 8.46
C THR A 95 10.65 1.58 9.86
N LEU A 96 10.14 0.36 10.00
CA LEU A 96 10.19 -0.38 11.28
C LEU A 96 11.62 -0.72 11.68
N LEU A 97 12.43 -1.20 10.72
CA LEU A 97 13.83 -1.57 10.95
C LEU A 97 14.68 -0.34 11.29
N GLU A 98 14.56 0.74 10.53
CA GLU A 98 15.31 1.98 10.78
C GLU A 98 15.03 2.55 12.17
N ALA A 99 13.76 2.58 12.59
CA ALA A 99 13.36 3.16 13.86
C ALA A 99 13.60 2.25 15.07
N HIS A 100 13.56 0.93 14.90
CA HIS A 100 13.48 -0.02 16.02
C HIS A 100 14.34 -1.26 15.85
N GLY A 101 14.87 -1.55 14.67
CA GLY A 101 15.67 -2.74 14.42
C GLY A 101 17.03 -2.69 15.10
N THR A 102 17.56 -3.86 15.50
CA THR A 102 18.97 -3.99 15.86
C THR A 102 19.85 -3.85 14.61
N ASP A 103 21.15 -3.59 14.82
CA ASP A 103 22.09 -3.47 13.67
C ASP A 103 22.15 -4.76 12.86
N GLU A 104 22.03 -5.93 13.52
CA GLU A 104 21.97 -7.23 12.86
C GLU A 104 20.70 -7.36 12.00
N GLN A 105 19.55 -6.96 12.53
CA GLN A 105 18.28 -6.97 11.78
C GLN A 105 18.32 -6.03 10.57
N LYS A 106 18.88 -4.82 10.72
CA LYS A 106 19.06 -3.87 9.61
C LYS A 106 19.93 -4.46 8.52
N LYS A 107 21.11 -4.98 8.88
CA LYS A 107 22.04 -5.62 7.93
C LYS A 107 21.45 -6.85 7.25
N LYS A 108 20.62 -7.60 7.96
CA LYS A 108 19.99 -8.82 7.43
C LYS A 108 18.92 -8.51 6.38
N TYR A 109 18.07 -7.51 6.61
CA TYR A 109 16.86 -7.31 5.81
C TYR A 109 16.92 -6.11 4.86
N ILE A 110 17.53 -4.97 5.25
CA ILE A 110 17.44 -3.74 4.46
C ILE A 110 18.04 -3.90 3.06
N PRO A 111 19.21 -4.54 2.84
CA PRO A 111 19.74 -4.72 1.49
C PRO A 111 18.77 -5.50 0.58
N GLY A 112 18.16 -6.55 1.10
CA GLY A 112 17.17 -7.32 0.34
C GLY A 112 15.87 -6.56 0.08
N LEU A 113 15.44 -5.68 0.98
CA LEU A 113 14.30 -4.79 0.77
C LEU A 113 14.61 -3.74 -0.31
N ALA A 114 15.80 -3.14 -0.27
CA ALA A 114 16.24 -2.11 -1.22
C ALA A 114 16.38 -2.65 -2.64
N THR A 115 16.87 -3.88 -2.78
CA THR A 115 17.03 -4.55 -4.08
C THR A 115 15.78 -5.32 -4.55
N GLY A 116 14.71 -5.37 -3.74
CA GLY A 116 13.51 -6.13 -4.06
C GLY A 116 13.68 -7.66 -4.03
N THR A 117 14.80 -8.17 -3.53
CA THR A 117 15.04 -9.63 -3.34
C THR A 117 14.34 -10.17 -2.10
N VAL A 118 14.02 -9.30 -1.14
CA VAL A 118 13.15 -9.59 0.01
C VAL A 118 11.84 -8.82 -0.14
N LEU A 119 10.76 -9.54 -0.27
CA LEU A 119 9.40 -9.00 -0.36
C LEU A 119 8.67 -9.28 0.97
N PRO A 120 8.30 -8.27 1.77
CA PRO A 120 7.59 -8.48 3.02
C PRO A 120 6.07 -8.42 2.84
N ALA A 121 5.35 -9.06 3.78
CA ALA A 121 3.91 -8.88 3.92
C ALA A 121 3.54 -8.58 5.38
N ALA A 122 2.49 -7.78 5.57
CA ALA A 122 1.96 -7.46 6.89
C ALA A 122 0.94 -8.52 7.32
N ALA A 123 1.13 -9.12 8.49
CA ALA A 123 0.24 -10.04 9.18
C ALA A 123 -0.15 -9.44 10.55
N PHE A 124 -0.87 -8.30 10.49
CA PHE A 124 -1.30 -7.56 11.69
C PHE A 124 -2.75 -7.89 12.06
N THR A 125 -3.67 -7.72 11.12
CA THR A 125 -5.11 -7.89 11.32
C THR A 125 -5.47 -9.33 11.71
N GLU A 126 -6.40 -9.48 12.65
CA GLU A 126 -7.02 -10.76 13.02
C GLU A 126 -8.49 -10.79 12.57
N PRO A 127 -9.13 -11.98 12.47
CA PRO A 127 -10.53 -12.06 12.06
C PRO A 127 -11.46 -11.15 12.86
N ASP A 128 -11.23 -11.00 14.16
CA ASP A 128 -12.06 -10.19 15.06
C ASP A 128 -11.43 -8.84 15.45
N SER A 129 -10.26 -8.49 14.90
CA SER A 129 -9.53 -7.28 15.27
C SER A 129 -8.80 -6.64 14.08
N GLY A 130 -9.44 -5.64 13.48
CA GLY A 130 -8.87 -4.80 12.41
C GLY A 130 -8.48 -3.41 12.93
N SER A 131 -9.44 -2.48 12.95
CA SER A 131 -9.22 -1.11 13.45
C SER A 131 -8.86 -1.06 14.94
N ASP A 132 -9.37 -1.97 15.77
CA ASP A 132 -8.96 -2.15 17.16
C ASP A 132 -7.76 -3.09 17.29
N SER A 133 -6.63 -2.70 16.70
CA SER A 133 -5.40 -3.50 16.72
C SER A 133 -4.82 -3.72 18.13
N ALA A 134 -5.27 -2.98 19.13
CA ALA A 134 -4.92 -3.19 20.53
C ALA A 134 -5.55 -4.45 21.15
N SER A 135 -6.63 -4.97 20.56
CA SER A 135 -7.41 -6.12 21.04
C SER A 135 -6.95 -7.45 20.44
N MET A 136 -5.88 -7.49 19.67
CA MET A 136 -5.32 -8.70 19.08
C MET A 136 -4.96 -9.74 20.12
N ILE A 137 -5.26 -11.03 19.81
CA ILE A 137 -5.14 -12.15 20.72
C ILE A 137 -4.19 -13.27 20.27
N MET A 138 -3.68 -13.23 19.03
CA MET A 138 -2.66 -14.17 18.57
C MET A 138 -1.49 -14.21 19.56
N LYS A 139 -1.08 -15.40 19.97
CA LYS A 139 -0.10 -15.60 21.04
C LYS A 139 1.32 -15.77 20.50
N ALA A 140 2.29 -15.24 21.23
CA ALA A 140 3.72 -15.53 21.10
C ALA A 140 4.21 -16.02 22.47
N THR A 141 4.36 -17.35 22.61
CA THR A 141 4.76 -17.98 23.87
C THR A 141 6.27 -18.19 23.86
N LYS A 142 6.99 -17.66 24.85
CA LYS A 142 8.43 -17.84 24.97
C LYS A 142 8.80 -19.30 25.19
N THR A 143 9.83 -19.78 24.51
CA THR A 143 10.39 -21.13 24.62
C THR A 143 11.91 -21.08 24.53
N ASP A 144 12.58 -22.22 24.58
CA ASP A 144 14.03 -22.27 24.43
C ASP A 144 14.48 -21.74 23.06
N GLY A 145 15.29 -20.69 23.07
CA GLY A 145 15.87 -20.07 21.88
C GLY A 145 14.91 -19.21 21.05
N GLY A 146 13.68 -18.98 21.50
CA GLY A 146 12.73 -18.17 20.74
C GLY A 146 11.31 -18.17 21.24
N TYR A 147 10.36 -18.16 20.30
CA TYR A 147 8.93 -18.08 20.57
C TYR A 147 8.13 -19.06 19.69
N LEU A 148 7.01 -19.55 20.21
CA LEU A 148 5.98 -20.27 19.47
C LEU A 148 4.81 -19.32 19.18
N LEU A 149 4.52 -19.10 17.91
CA LEU A 149 3.41 -18.28 17.46
C LEU A 149 2.19 -19.15 17.18
N ASN A 150 1.06 -18.78 17.80
CA ASN A 150 -0.22 -19.50 17.67
C ASN A 150 -1.38 -18.54 17.52
N GLY A 151 -2.21 -18.75 16.49
CA GLY A 151 -3.42 -17.95 16.24
C GLY A 151 -3.71 -17.77 14.76
N ALA A 152 -4.56 -16.78 14.44
CA ALA A 152 -4.98 -16.51 13.10
C ALA A 152 -4.74 -15.04 12.71
N LYS A 153 -4.37 -14.83 11.45
CA LYS A 153 -4.29 -13.51 10.83
C LYS A 153 -5.17 -13.45 9.59
N ALA A 154 -5.74 -12.29 9.32
CA ALA A 154 -6.62 -12.07 8.17
C ALA A 154 -6.10 -10.89 7.32
N TRP A 155 -6.51 -10.87 6.05
CA TRP A 155 -6.15 -9.80 5.11
C TRP A 155 -4.64 -9.61 4.93
N CYS A 156 -3.89 -10.71 5.01
CA CYS A 156 -2.44 -10.71 4.78
C CYS A 156 -2.15 -10.63 3.28
N THR A 157 -2.12 -9.42 2.74
CA THR A 157 -1.93 -9.18 1.32
C THR A 157 -0.53 -9.56 0.87
N TYR A 158 -0.45 -10.34 -0.23
CA TYR A 158 0.80 -10.83 -0.84
C TYR A 158 1.59 -11.81 0.04
N ALA A 159 0.94 -12.41 1.04
CA ALA A 159 1.61 -13.32 1.98
C ALA A 159 2.22 -14.57 1.32
N ASN A 160 1.68 -15.03 0.19
CA ASN A 160 2.21 -16.15 -0.57
C ASN A 160 3.58 -15.83 -1.21
N ARG A 161 3.71 -14.67 -1.83
CA ARG A 161 4.93 -14.20 -2.51
C ARG A 161 5.96 -13.56 -1.56
N ALA A 162 5.56 -13.24 -0.33
CA ALA A 162 6.46 -12.66 0.65
C ALA A 162 7.51 -13.67 1.12
N ASN A 163 8.75 -13.19 1.35
CA ASN A 163 9.82 -13.93 2.01
C ASN A 163 9.76 -13.76 3.53
N VAL A 164 9.17 -12.65 4.00
CA VAL A 164 9.07 -12.30 5.41
C VAL A 164 7.67 -11.80 5.73
N LEU A 165 7.08 -12.34 6.80
CA LEU A 165 5.84 -11.83 7.38
C LEU A 165 6.18 -10.96 8.60
N MET A 166 5.70 -9.72 8.60
CA MET A 166 5.69 -8.87 9.80
C MET A 166 4.47 -9.27 10.64
N VAL A 167 4.70 -9.95 11.75
CA VAL A 167 3.63 -10.53 12.59
C VAL A 167 3.52 -9.78 13.91
N LEU A 168 2.35 -9.19 14.18
CA LEU A 168 2.05 -8.63 15.50
C LEU A 168 1.38 -9.70 16.36
N ALA A 169 2.00 -10.07 17.50
CA ALA A 169 1.49 -11.10 18.40
C ALA A 169 1.62 -10.71 19.87
N ARG A 170 0.84 -11.33 20.72
CA ARG A 170 0.79 -11.06 22.15
C ARG A 170 1.81 -11.91 22.91
N THR A 171 2.83 -11.26 23.46
CA THR A 171 3.83 -11.87 24.36
C THR A 171 3.37 -11.85 25.81
N ASN A 172 2.59 -10.85 26.21
CA ASN A 172 1.99 -10.81 27.54
C ASN A 172 0.57 -11.42 27.50
N PRO A 173 0.30 -12.49 28.26
CA PRO A 173 -1.00 -13.17 28.23
C PRO A 173 -2.16 -12.35 28.87
N ASP A 174 -1.85 -11.32 29.65
CA ASP A 174 -2.85 -10.41 30.22
C ASP A 174 -3.44 -9.49 29.14
N THR A 175 -4.62 -9.84 28.65
CA THR A 175 -5.32 -9.08 27.62
C THR A 175 -5.81 -7.71 28.11
N SER A 176 -5.92 -7.48 29.42
CA SER A 176 -6.30 -6.18 29.97
C SER A 176 -5.24 -5.09 29.70
N LEU A 177 -3.99 -5.48 29.47
CA LEU A 177 -2.91 -4.59 29.05
C LEU A 177 -3.08 -4.07 27.60
N ARG A 178 -4.02 -4.64 26.82
CA ARG A 178 -4.33 -4.20 25.47
C ARG A 178 -3.06 -4.05 24.62
N HIS A 179 -2.77 -2.88 24.09
CA HIS A 179 -1.63 -2.56 23.25
C HIS A 179 -0.27 -2.79 23.93
N LYS A 180 -0.20 -2.73 25.28
CA LYS A 180 1.06 -2.90 26.04
C LYS A 180 1.54 -4.35 26.13
N GLY A 181 0.78 -5.32 25.63
CA GLY A 181 1.17 -6.74 25.65
C GLY A 181 1.53 -7.29 24.26
N LEU A 182 1.70 -6.43 23.25
CA LEU A 182 1.97 -6.81 21.88
C LEU A 182 3.43 -6.62 21.48
N SER A 183 3.96 -7.57 20.72
CA SER A 183 5.32 -7.58 20.17
C SER A 183 5.29 -7.82 18.66
N MET A 184 6.30 -7.33 17.94
CA MET A 184 6.43 -7.49 16.49
C MET A 184 7.50 -8.52 16.17
N PHE A 185 7.18 -9.48 15.32
CA PHE A 185 8.08 -10.54 14.87
C PHE A 185 8.25 -10.53 13.36
N PHE A 186 9.43 -10.88 12.88
CA PHE A 186 9.71 -11.16 11.49
C PHE A 186 9.76 -12.68 11.28
N VAL A 187 8.79 -13.22 10.56
CA VAL A 187 8.64 -14.65 10.29
C VAL A 187 9.09 -14.94 8.86
N GLU A 188 10.22 -15.59 8.70
CA GLU A 188 10.75 -15.97 7.39
C GLU A 188 9.99 -17.17 6.82
N LYS A 189 9.77 -17.16 5.52
CA LYS A 189 9.19 -18.27 4.77
C LYS A 189 9.61 -18.24 3.30
N GLU A 190 9.35 -19.32 2.59
CA GLU A 190 9.56 -19.39 1.15
C GLU A 190 8.54 -18.52 0.39
N SER A 191 9.02 -17.79 -0.62
CA SER A 191 8.18 -17.07 -1.60
C SER A 191 7.71 -18.05 -2.67
N ALA A 192 6.39 -18.19 -2.86
CA ALA A 192 5.81 -19.12 -3.80
C ALA A 192 4.41 -18.66 -4.26
N GLU A 193 3.75 -19.43 -5.12
CA GLU A 193 2.34 -19.17 -5.52
C GLU A 193 1.33 -19.50 -4.41
N LYS A 194 1.74 -20.32 -3.46
CA LYS A 194 0.95 -20.72 -2.28
C LYS A 194 1.71 -20.38 -1.02
N ILE A 195 1.04 -20.44 0.10
CA ILE A 195 1.72 -20.37 1.39
C ILE A 195 2.53 -21.66 1.57
N VAL A 196 3.85 -21.52 1.66
CA VAL A 196 4.79 -22.63 1.89
C VAL A 196 5.48 -22.41 3.23
N HIS A 197 4.99 -23.13 4.24
CA HIS A 197 5.58 -23.19 5.58
C HIS A 197 4.98 -24.39 6.32
N PRO A 198 5.76 -25.18 7.06
CA PRO A 198 5.24 -26.39 7.70
C PRO A 198 4.09 -26.11 8.69
N ASN A 199 4.14 -24.99 9.37
CA ASN A 199 3.25 -24.63 10.49
C ASN A 199 2.38 -23.39 10.19
N ILE A 200 2.35 -22.88 8.96
CA ILE A 200 1.44 -21.81 8.53
C ILE A 200 0.56 -22.34 7.40
N LYS A 201 -0.73 -22.32 7.60
CA LYS A 201 -1.71 -22.59 6.55
C LYS A 201 -2.30 -21.28 6.06
N GLY A 202 -2.54 -21.16 4.77
CA GLY A 202 -3.09 -19.93 4.17
C GLY A 202 -4.10 -20.21 3.08
N GLU A 203 -5.26 -19.53 3.17
CA GLU A 203 -6.31 -19.57 2.16
C GLU A 203 -6.53 -18.18 1.57
N PRO A 204 -6.60 -18.06 0.23
CA PRO A 204 -6.84 -16.78 -0.42
C PRO A 204 -8.26 -16.29 -0.12
N ILE A 205 -8.40 -14.98 0.05
CA ILE A 205 -9.69 -14.32 0.24
C ILE A 205 -10.19 -13.84 -1.13
N PRO A 206 -11.37 -14.26 -1.61
CA PRO A 206 -11.97 -13.71 -2.81
C PRO A 206 -12.28 -12.21 -2.60
N THR A 207 -11.71 -11.35 -3.43
CA THR A 207 -11.87 -9.89 -3.34
C THR A 207 -12.58 -9.32 -4.55
N VAL A 208 -13.18 -8.14 -4.40
CA VAL A 208 -13.88 -7.42 -5.49
C VAL A 208 -12.90 -6.86 -6.51
N GLY A 209 -11.73 -6.44 -6.07
CA GLY A 209 -10.63 -5.88 -6.87
C GLY A 209 -9.29 -6.14 -6.21
N TYR A 210 -8.24 -5.43 -6.66
CA TYR A 210 -6.89 -5.56 -6.13
C TYR A 210 -6.29 -6.97 -6.37
N HIS A 211 -6.64 -7.57 -7.51
CA HIS A 211 -6.37 -8.97 -7.81
C HIS A 211 -4.88 -9.27 -8.01
N GLY A 212 -4.10 -8.30 -8.46
CA GLY A 212 -2.64 -8.47 -8.66
C GLY A 212 -1.86 -8.74 -7.37
N MET A 213 -2.47 -8.54 -6.19
CA MET A 213 -1.92 -8.89 -4.88
C MET A 213 -2.97 -9.59 -4.03
N ARG A 214 -2.99 -10.92 -4.06
CA ARG A 214 -3.96 -11.70 -3.29
C ARG A 214 -3.81 -11.48 -1.79
N SER A 215 -4.93 -11.41 -1.09
CA SER A 215 -4.98 -11.39 0.38
C SER A 215 -5.29 -12.78 0.92
N PHE A 216 -4.72 -13.11 2.06
CA PHE A 216 -4.86 -14.43 2.67
C PHE A 216 -5.35 -14.35 4.11
N ASN A 217 -6.14 -15.35 4.52
CA ASN A 217 -6.27 -15.73 5.90
C ASN A 217 -5.13 -16.71 6.22
N LEU A 218 -4.44 -16.50 7.34
CA LEU A 218 -3.33 -17.33 7.79
C LEU A 218 -3.64 -17.94 9.15
N ALA A 219 -3.40 -19.25 9.32
CA ALA A 219 -3.42 -19.95 10.59
C ALA A 219 -1.99 -20.35 10.97
N PHE A 220 -1.57 -20.00 12.18
CA PHE A 220 -0.27 -20.31 12.77
C PHE A 220 -0.45 -21.37 13.84
N GLU A 221 0.21 -22.52 13.70
CA GLU A 221 0.13 -23.68 14.60
C GLU A 221 1.55 -24.03 15.06
N ASP A 222 1.95 -23.58 16.25
CA ASP A 222 3.29 -23.77 16.83
C ASP A 222 4.42 -23.32 15.88
N VAL A 223 4.27 -22.16 15.29
CA VAL A 223 5.29 -21.58 14.42
C VAL A 223 6.46 -21.09 15.28
N PHE A 224 7.58 -21.83 15.26
CA PHE A 224 8.78 -21.41 15.94
C PHE A 224 9.46 -20.24 15.22
N VAL A 225 9.82 -19.21 15.99
CA VAL A 225 10.66 -18.10 15.54
C VAL A 225 11.79 -17.89 16.55
N PRO A 226 13.05 -17.71 16.10
CA PRO A 226 14.18 -17.48 17.00
C PRO A 226 14.09 -16.11 17.70
N GLU A 227 14.84 -15.92 18.79
CA GLU A 227 14.79 -14.66 19.56
C GLU A 227 15.12 -13.42 18.75
N ASP A 228 16.01 -13.52 17.76
CA ASP A 228 16.41 -12.43 16.86
C ASP A 228 15.31 -12.03 15.86
N SER A 229 14.23 -12.80 15.77
CA SER A 229 13.01 -12.42 15.00
C SER A 229 12.19 -11.34 15.69
N LEU A 230 12.37 -11.11 16.99
CA LEU A 230 11.69 -10.06 17.75
C LEU A 230 12.27 -8.70 17.36
N LEU A 231 11.46 -7.82 16.78
CA LEU A 231 11.92 -6.50 16.34
C LEU A 231 12.48 -5.69 17.50
N GLY A 232 13.78 -5.34 17.39
CA GLY A 232 14.51 -4.58 18.39
C GLY A 232 14.85 -5.37 19.66
N GLY A 233 14.55 -6.68 19.73
CA GLY A 233 14.88 -7.54 20.86
C GLY A 233 14.10 -7.27 22.16
N GLU A 234 13.06 -6.40 22.13
CA GLU A 234 12.30 -6.00 23.33
C GLU A 234 10.81 -6.34 23.17
N GLU A 235 10.29 -7.15 24.11
CA GLU A 235 8.88 -7.49 24.17
C GLU A 235 7.98 -6.28 24.48
N ASN A 236 6.69 -6.39 24.12
CA ASN A 236 5.63 -5.42 24.46
C ASN A 236 5.79 -4.02 23.83
N LYS A 237 6.60 -3.89 22.79
CA LYS A 237 6.79 -2.66 22.00
C LYS A 237 6.06 -2.68 20.64
N GLY A 238 5.54 -3.82 20.22
CA GLY A 238 5.03 -4.03 18.86
C GLY A 238 3.93 -3.05 18.43
N PHE A 239 3.05 -2.64 19.34
CA PHE A 239 2.03 -1.64 19.00
C PHE A 239 2.62 -0.26 18.72
N TYR A 240 3.59 0.18 19.51
CA TYR A 240 4.26 1.47 19.31
C TYR A 240 5.08 1.47 18.03
N GLN A 241 5.76 0.36 17.75
CA GLN A 241 6.50 0.13 16.51
C GLN A 241 5.55 0.22 15.30
N LEU A 242 4.40 -0.45 15.36
CA LEU A 242 3.38 -0.39 14.31
C LEU A 242 2.91 1.05 14.05
N MET A 243 2.72 1.87 15.07
CA MET A 243 2.27 3.26 14.92
C MET A 243 3.25 4.11 14.10
N VAL A 244 4.57 3.87 14.22
CA VAL A 244 5.60 4.57 13.44
C VAL A 244 5.46 4.27 11.95
N SER A 245 5.17 3.02 11.58
CA SER A 245 5.02 2.62 10.17
C SER A 245 3.76 3.20 9.51
N TYR A 246 2.73 3.53 10.28
CA TYR A 246 1.45 3.99 9.74
C TYR A 246 1.50 5.37 9.07
N GLU A 247 2.42 6.24 9.46
CA GLU A 247 2.58 7.54 8.82
C GLU A 247 3.02 7.36 7.36
N SER A 248 4.07 6.56 7.13
CA SER A 248 4.55 6.21 5.79
C SER A 248 3.48 5.46 4.98
N ALA A 249 2.79 4.50 5.61
CA ALA A 249 1.73 3.73 4.95
C ALA A 249 0.57 4.62 4.46
N ARG A 250 0.14 5.62 5.25
CA ARG A 250 -0.93 6.56 4.86
C ARG A 250 -0.53 7.42 3.67
N LEU A 251 0.70 7.95 3.67
CA LEU A 251 1.23 8.75 2.57
C LEU A 251 1.27 7.92 1.27
N GLN A 252 1.81 6.70 1.34
CA GLN A 252 1.86 5.78 0.20
C GLN A 252 0.45 5.43 -0.31
N THR A 253 -0.51 5.23 0.60
CA THR A 253 -1.90 4.97 0.24
C THR A 253 -2.54 6.15 -0.50
N ALA A 254 -2.27 7.38 -0.05
CA ALA A 254 -2.76 8.58 -0.73
C ALA A 254 -2.18 8.71 -2.14
N ALA A 255 -0.87 8.47 -2.31
CA ALA A 255 -0.20 8.51 -3.61
C ALA A 255 -0.79 7.49 -4.60
N ARG A 256 -1.00 6.24 -4.15
CA ARG A 256 -1.63 5.19 -4.96
C ARG A 256 -3.05 5.57 -5.40
N ALA A 257 -3.83 6.15 -4.49
CA ALA A 257 -5.18 6.63 -4.81
C ALA A 257 -5.17 7.72 -5.88
N VAL A 258 -4.22 8.67 -5.80
CA VAL A 258 -4.03 9.72 -6.82
C VAL A 258 -3.71 9.10 -8.17
N GLY A 259 -2.85 8.08 -8.23
CA GLY A 259 -2.52 7.36 -9.47
C GLY A 259 -3.73 6.71 -10.13
N VAL A 260 -4.53 5.95 -9.38
CA VAL A 260 -5.78 5.33 -9.88
C VAL A 260 -6.78 6.38 -10.34
N ALA A 261 -6.94 7.46 -9.55
CA ALA A 261 -7.84 8.56 -9.91
C ALA A 261 -7.40 9.27 -11.20
N GLN A 262 -6.09 9.47 -11.39
CA GLN A 262 -5.52 10.02 -12.62
C GLN A 262 -5.81 9.13 -13.82
N ALA A 263 -5.60 7.80 -13.71
CA ALA A 263 -5.90 6.86 -14.78
C ALA A 263 -7.38 6.91 -15.20
N ALA A 264 -8.29 6.91 -14.22
CA ALA A 264 -9.72 6.98 -14.46
C ALA A 264 -10.13 8.31 -15.13
N PHE A 265 -9.55 9.43 -14.67
CA PHE A 265 -9.78 10.74 -15.24
C PHE A 265 -9.29 10.82 -16.70
N ASP A 266 -8.04 10.42 -16.96
CA ASP A 266 -7.45 10.48 -18.30
C ASP A 266 -8.25 9.66 -19.31
N PHE A 267 -8.65 8.44 -18.91
CA PHE A 267 -9.45 7.58 -19.76
C PHE A 267 -10.83 8.17 -20.07
N ALA A 268 -11.54 8.67 -19.06
CA ALA A 268 -12.85 9.29 -19.25
C ALA A 268 -12.77 10.57 -20.08
N LEU A 269 -11.72 11.38 -19.89
CA LEU A 269 -11.48 12.59 -20.68
C LEU A 269 -11.26 12.25 -22.14
N GLN A 270 -10.40 11.27 -22.45
CA GLN A 270 -10.13 10.87 -23.83
C GLN A 270 -11.38 10.28 -24.49
N TYR A 271 -12.05 9.34 -23.82
CA TYR A 271 -13.30 8.77 -24.32
C TYR A 271 -14.35 9.85 -24.60
N SER A 272 -14.47 10.86 -23.74
CA SER A 272 -15.47 11.93 -23.93
C SER A 272 -15.23 12.82 -25.14
N LYS A 273 -13.97 12.92 -25.61
CA LYS A 273 -13.59 13.65 -26.82
C LYS A 273 -13.86 12.85 -28.11
N GLU A 274 -13.82 11.53 -28.01
CA GLU A 274 -13.98 10.63 -29.17
C GLU A 274 -15.42 10.17 -29.35
N ARG A 275 -16.15 9.94 -28.25
CA ARG A 275 -17.54 9.48 -28.29
C ARG A 275 -18.49 10.60 -28.70
N GLU A 276 -19.24 10.40 -29.78
CA GLU A 276 -20.24 11.33 -30.23
C GLU A 276 -21.66 10.85 -29.87
N GLN A 277 -22.50 11.77 -29.39
CA GLN A 277 -23.93 11.61 -29.22
C GLN A 277 -24.61 12.97 -29.43
N PHE A 278 -25.85 12.95 -29.95
CA PHE A 278 -26.60 14.15 -30.32
C PHE A 278 -25.82 15.06 -31.29
N GLY A 279 -25.06 14.44 -32.22
CA GLY A 279 -24.33 15.10 -33.29
C GLY A 279 -23.04 15.83 -32.93
N LYS A 280 -22.46 15.52 -31.73
CA LYS A 280 -21.18 16.10 -31.29
C LYS A 280 -20.51 15.26 -30.24
N PRO A 281 -19.18 15.44 -29.98
CA PRO A 281 -18.46 14.81 -28.88
C PRO A 281 -19.16 15.04 -27.54
N ILE A 282 -19.22 13.99 -26.69
CA ILE A 282 -19.98 14.10 -25.43
C ILE A 282 -19.36 15.11 -24.46
N CYS A 283 -18.05 15.39 -24.54
CA CYS A 283 -17.41 16.45 -23.76
C CYS A 283 -17.95 17.86 -24.06
N GLU A 284 -18.65 18.06 -25.14
CA GLU A 284 -19.30 19.35 -25.46
C GLU A 284 -20.66 19.54 -24.79
N HIS A 285 -21.22 18.50 -24.16
CA HIS A 285 -22.44 18.63 -23.37
C HIS A 285 -22.09 19.15 -21.95
N GLN A 286 -22.89 20.13 -21.49
CA GLN A 286 -22.64 20.81 -20.23
C GLN A 286 -22.48 19.84 -19.03
N ALA A 287 -23.34 18.83 -18.93
CA ALA A 287 -23.31 17.85 -17.86
C ALA A 287 -21.98 17.07 -17.80
N ILE A 288 -21.41 16.70 -18.96
CA ILE A 288 -20.12 16.01 -19.03
C ILE A 288 -18.96 16.95 -18.69
N ARG A 289 -19.00 18.20 -19.21
CA ARG A 289 -17.97 19.21 -18.85
C ARG A 289 -17.91 19.49 -17.36
N MET A 290 -19.06 19.58 -16.69
CA MET A 290 -19.11 19.80 -15.25
C MET A 290 -18.50 18.61 -14.51
N LYS A 291 -18.84 17.36 -14.86
CA LYS A 291 -18.24 16.16 -14.28
C LYS A 291 -16.71 16.16 -14.42
N LEU A 292 -16.20 16.39 -15.63
CA LEU A 292 -14.75 16.44 -15.88
C LEU A 292 -14.07 17.57 -15.08
N SER A 293 -14.71 18.72 -14.95
CA SER A 293 -14.19 19.84 -14.15
C SER A 293 -14.11 19.47 -12.65
N GLU A 294 -15.17 18.90 -12.09
CA GLU A 294 -15.21 18.45 -10.69
C GLU A 294 -14.18 17.34 -10.43
N MET A 295 -14.09 16.35 -11.32
CA MET A 295 -13.08 15.29 -11.23
C MET A 295 -11.66 15.88 -11.19
N LYS A 296 -11.37 16.88 -12.04
CA LYS A 296 -10.03 17.52 -12.08
C LYS A 296 -9.74 18.29 -10.79
N VAL A 297 -10.71 19.03 -10.24
CA VAL A 297 -10.56 19.75 -8.97
C VAL A 297 -10.27 18.78 -7.82
N GLU A 298 -11.04 17.70 -7.73
CA GLU A 298 -10.88 16.68 -6.68
C GLU A 298 -9.51 15.97 -6.77
N LEU A 299 -9.09 15.64 -8.00
CA LEU A 299 -7.79 15.02 -8.27
C LEU A 299 -6.62 15.91 -7.83
N GLU A 300 -6.62 17.18 -8.27
CA GLU A 300 -5.54 18.10 -7.93
C GLU A 300 -5.50 18.43 -6.45
N ALA A 301 -6.67 18.60 -5.81
CA ALA A 301 -6.72 18.82 -4.37
C ALA A 301 -6.13 17.62 -3.59
N ALA A 302 -6.40 16.38 -4.01
CA ALA A 302 -5.85 15.18 -3.41
C ALA A 302 -4.33 15.10 -3.64
N ARG A 303 -3.87 15.36 -4.86
CA ARG A 303 -2.44 15.36 -5.23
C ARG A 303 -1.66 16.37 -4.41
N GLN A 304 -2.09 17.63 -4.40
CA GLN A 304 -1.36 18.69 -3.70
C GLN A 304 -1.25 18.40 -2.19
N LEU A 305 -2.31 17.89 -1.57
CA LEU A 305 -2.26 17.53 -0.15
C LEU A 305 -1.33 16.34 0.12
N THR A 306 -1.26 15.38 -0.81
CA THR A 306 -0.34 14.23 -0.71
C THR A 306 1.12 14.69 -0.82
N TYR A 307 1.46 15.53 -1.80
CA TYR A 307 2.81 16.06 -1.96
C TYR A 307 3.21 17.02 -0.84
N TYR A 308 2.27 17.77 -0.28
CA TYR A 308 2.50 18.57 0.91
C TYR A 308 2.91 17.69 2.11
N ALA A 309 2.17 16.61 2.36
CA ALA A 309 2.51 15.67 3.43
C ALA A 309 3.89 15.02 3.21
N ALA A 310 4.23 14.65 1.96
CA ALA A 310 5.56 14.13 1.60
C ALA A 310 6.67 15.14 1.91
N SER A 311 6.50 16.41 1.50
CA SER A 311 7.48 17.47 1.74
C SER A 311 7.74 17.76 3.21
N LEU A 312 6.70 17.65 4.06
CA LEU A 312 6.86 17.78 5.50
C LEU A 312 7.71 16.63 6.06
N LYS A 313 7.47 15.40 5.61
CA LYS A 313 8.26 14.25 6.02
C LYS A 313 9.72 14.38 5.62
N ASP A 314 10.01 14.86 4.41
CA ASP A 314 11.38 15.13 3.92
C ASP A 314 12.08 16.24 4.74
N SER A 315 11.32 17.17 5.29
CA SER A 315 11.86 18.20 6.21
C SER A 315 12.12 17.68 7.64
N GLY A 316 11.96 16.39 7.90
CA GLY A 316 12.11 15.78 9.22
C GLY A 316 11.00 16.13 10.21
N LYS A 317 9.90 16.74 9.75
CA LYS A 317 8.76 17.09 10.59
C LYS A 317 7.79 15.93 10.71
N ARG A 318 7.19 15.81 11.89
CA ARG A 318 6.08 14.90 12.09
C ARG A 318 4.88 15.34 11.24
N CYS A 319 4.28 14.41 10.49
CA CYS A 319 3.22 14.71 9.54
C CYS A 319 1.99 13.77 9.66
N ASP A 320 1.74 13.20 10.84
CA ASP A 320 0.58 12.31 11.08
C ASP A 320 -0.76 12.96 10.68
N LEU A 321 -0.92 14.25 10.98
CA LEU A 321 -2.11 15.02 10.63
C LEU A 321 -2.25 15.13 9.11
N GLU A 322 -1.22 15.58 8.46
CA GLU A 322 -1.22 15.85 7.02
C GLU A 322 -1.31 14.54 6.21
N ALA A 323 -0.61 13.48 6.63
CA ALA A 323 -0.73 12.15 6.03
C ALA A 323 -2.15 11.57 6.21
N GLY A 324 -2.77 11.79 7.38
CA GLY A 324 -4.17 11.43 7.63
C GLY A 324 -5.14 12.20 6.72
N MET A 325 -4.96 13.53 6.61
CA MET A 325 -5.77 14.38 5.71
C MET A 325 -5.58 13.99 4.25
N ALA A 326 -4.35 13.74 3.81
CA ALA A 326 -4.03 13.30 2.46
C ALA A 326 -4.75 11.99 2.12
N LYS A 327 -4.68 11.00 3.02
CA LYS A 327 -5.33 9.69 2.83
C LYS A 327 -6.85 9.81 2.75
N VAL A 328 -7.47 10.61 3.62
CA VAL A 328 -8.94 10.84 3.58
C VAL A 328 -9.35 11.54 2.28
N LYS A 329 -8.62 12.60 1.88
CA LYS A 329 -8.92 13.34 0.66
C LYS A 329 -8.74 12.48 -0.57
N ALA A 330 -7.64 11.74 -0.68
CA ALA A 330 -7.34 10.88 -1.81
C ALA A 330 -8.34 9.70 -1.92
N ALA A 331 -8.76 9.11 -0.80
CA ALA A 331 -9.78 8.07 -0.77
C ALA A 331 -11.13 8.57 -1.32
N LYS A 332 -11.58 9.74 -0.87
CA LYS A 332 -12.81 10.37 -1.40
C LYS A 332 -12.70 10.73 -2.88
N ALA A 333 -11.54 11.26 -3.28
CA ALA A 333 -11.30 11.66 -4.67
C ALA A 333 -11.31 10.44 -5.62
N VAL A 334 -10.62 9.34 -5.28
CA VAL A 334 -10.57 8.16 -6.15
C VAL A 334 -11.94 7.49 -6.26
N GLU A 335 -12.72 7.38 -5.19
CA GLU A 335 -14.08 6.84 -5.24
C GLU A 335 -15.00 7.70 -6.12
N PHE A 336 -14.92 9.02 -5.98
CA PHE A 336 -15.70 9.95 -6.80
C PHE A 336 -15.31 9.87 -8.27
N ILE A 337 -14.01 9.97 -8.58
CA ILE A 337 -13.50 10.06 -9.95
C ILE A 337 -13.73 8.75 -10.71
N THR A 338 -13.49 7.61 -10.10
CA THR A 338 -13.71 6.31 -10.75
C THR A 338 -15.18 6.04 -11.03
N ARG A 339 -16.07 6.43 -10.10
CA ARG A 339 -17.53 6.39 -10.33
C ARG A 339 -17.97 7.29 -11.50
N GLU A 340 -17.49 8.54 -11.53
CA GLU A 340 -17.85 9.46 -12.61
C GLU A 340 -17.25 9.05 -13.96
N ALA A 341 -16.05 8.44 -13.96
CA ALA A 341 -15.46 7.86 -15.16
C ALA A 341 -16.35 6.75 -15.76
N MET A 342 -16.82 5.82 -14.93
CA MET A 342 -17.79 4.80 -15.37
C MET A 342 -19.08 5.44 -15.90
N GLN A 343 -19.58 6.47 -15.22
CA GLN A 343 -20.81 7.16 -15.62
C GLN A 343 -20.66 7.89 -16.97
N ILE A 344 -19.50 8.49 -17.24
CA ILE A 344 -19.19 9.15 -18.52
C ILE A 344 -19.18 8.15 -19.68
N LEU A 345 -18.65 6.93 -19.45
CA LEU A 345 -18.65 5.87 -20.45
C LEU A 345 -20.03 5.22 -20.65
N GLY A 346 -20.97 5.42 -19.71
CA GLY A 346 -22.30 4.80 -19.76
C GLY A 346 -22.22 3.27 -19.72
N GLY A 347 -22.95 2.58 -20.59
CA GLY A 347 -22.95 1.11 -20.62
C GLY A 347 -21.57 0.49 -20.84
N TYR A 348 -20.70 1.12 -21.60
CA TYR A 348 -19.32 0.69 -21.80
C TYR A 348 -18.48 0.76 -20.52
N GLY A 349 -18.77 1.71 -19.61
CA GLY A 349 -18.11 1.80 -18.30
C GLY A 349 -18.44 0.64 -17.36
N TYR A 350 -19.51 -0.11 -17.64
CA TYR A 350 -19.94 -1.30 -16.88
C TYR A 350 -19.49 -2.61 -17.53
N SER A 351 -18.75 -2.53 -18.63
CA SER A 351 -18.16 -3.67 -19.35
C SER A 351 -16.71 -3.88 -18.93
N LYS A 352 -16.27 -5.14 -18.83
CA LYS A 352 -14.87 -5.51 -18.61
C LYS A 352 -13.94 -5.24 -19.81
N GLU A 353 -14.48 -4.82 -20.93
CA GLU A 353 -13.70 -4.40 -22.12
C GLU A 353 -12.95 -3.07 -21.90
N PHE A 354 -13.37 -2.28 -20.91
CA PHE A 354 -12.80 -0.98 -20.58
C PHE A 354 -12.21 -0.97 -19.16
N PRO A 355 -11.07 -0.31 -18.93
CA PRO A 355 -10.36 -0.40 -17.65
C PRO A 355 -11.04 0.36 -16.49
N VAL A 356 -12.05 1.19 -16.77
CA VAL A 356 -12.66 2.05 -15.75
C VAL A 356 -13.38 1.27 -14.65
N GLU A 357 -13.93 0.08 -14.95
CA GLU A 357 -14.55 -0.79 -13.96
C GLU A 357 -13.49 -1.36 -12.99
N ARG A 358 -12.28 -1.70 -13.49
CA ARG A 358 -11.15 -2.11 -12.66
C ARG A 358 -10.69 -0.97 -11.76
N TYR A 359 -10.56 0.24 -12.28
CA TYR A 359 -10.20 1.41 -11.46
C TYR A 359 -11.21 1.66 -10.34
N TRP A 360 -12.50 1.45 -10.60
CA TRP A 360 -13.55 1.60 -9.59
C TRP A 360 -13.46 0.52 -8.51
N ARG A 361 -13.25 -0.76 -8.87
CA ARG A 361 -13.08 -1.86 -7.92
C ARG A 361 -11.82 -1.65 -7.06
N ASP A 362 -10.71 -1.31 -7.69
CA ASP A 362 -9.44 -1.04 -7.02
C ASP A 362 -9.51 0.21 -6.14
N GLY A 363 -10.13 1.28 -6.61
CA GLY A 363 -10.26 2.52 -5.87
C GLY A 363 -11.04 2.38 -4.57
N ARG A 364 -12.01 1.45 -4.51
CA ARG A 364 -12.85 1.25 -3.32
C ARG A 364 -12.07 0.76 -2.09
N VAL A 365 -11.00 -0.01 -2.26
CA VAL A 365 -10.23 -0.54 -1.13
C VAL A 365 -9.48 0.55 -0.36
N ILE A 366 -9.19 1.67 -1.00
CA ILE A 366 -8.39 2.77 -0.43
C ILE A 366 -9.01 3.34 0.87
N SER A 367 -10.33 3.44 0.96
CA SER A 367 -11.01 3.93 2.18
C SER A 367 -11.12 2.88 3.29
N ILE A 368 -10.79 1.62 2.97
CA ILE A 368 -10.94 0.48 3.89
C ILE A 368 -9.62 0.10 4.54
N PHE A 369 -8.57 -0.17 3.75
CA PHE A 369 -7.31 -0.71 4.25
C PHE A 369 -6.34 0.36 4.80
N GLU A 370 -5.27 -0.09 5.47
CA GLU A 370 -4.20 0.77 6.01
C GLU A 370 -4.74 1.92 6.90
N GLY A 371 -5.74 1.59 7.73
CA GLY A 371 -6.50 2.52 8.56
C GLY A 371 -7.69 3.12 7.81
N THR A 372 -8.90 2.70 8.18
CA THR A 372 -10.14 3.17 7.52
C THR A 372 -10.26 4.69 7.53
N SER A 373 -11.10 5.24 6.64
CA SER A 373 -11.36 6.69 6.61
C SER A 373 -11.83 7.22 7.97
N GLU A 374 -12.62 6.44 8.72
CA GLU A 374 -13.08 6.77 10.07
C GLU A 374 -11.92 6.85 11.07
N ILE A 375 -10.98 5.90 11.02
CA ILE A 375 -9.76 5.93 11.85
C ILE A 375 -8.90 7.15 11.50
N GLN A 376 -8.80 7.52 10.22
CA GLN A 376 -8.07 8.74 9.84
C GLN A 376 -8.76 10.01 10.39
N HIS A 377 -10.09 10.07 10.36
CA HIS A 377 -10.84 11.18 10.98
C HIS A 377 -10.59 11.27 12.50
N GLU A 378 -10.48 10.13 13.21
CA GLU A 378 -10.08 10.12 14.62
C GLU A 378 -8.65 10.64 14.85
N VAL A 379 -7.71 10.26 13.97
CA VAL A 379 -6.33 10.77 14.04
C VAL A 379 -6.30 12.29 13.84
N ILE A 380 -7.00 12.79 12.82
CA ILE A 380 -7.13 14.22 12.52
C ILE A 380 -7.77 14.95 13.71
N ALA A 381 -8.91 14.46 14.20
CA ALA A 381 -9.63 15.07 15.32
C ALA A 381 -8.76 15.17 16.57
N LYS A 382 -8.04 14.10 16.93
CA LYS A 382 -7.10 14.10 18.06
C LYS A 382 -5.95 15.09 17.89
N ALA A 383 -5.51 15.36 16.66
CA ALA A 383 -4.43 16.31 16.39
C ALA A 383 -4.89 17.77 16.53
N ILE A 384 -6.10 18.11 16.07
CA ILE A 384 -6.62 19.48 16.08
C ILE A 384 -7.30 19.88 17.40
N LEU A 385 -7.65 18.91 18.25
CA LEU A 385 -8.28 19.14 19.55
C LEU A 385 -7.27 19.16 20.73
N LYS A 386 -5.98 19.00 20.46
CA LYS A 386 -4.90 19.18 21.43
C LYS A 386 -4.56 20.64 21.59
#